data_7bb9f72f6e917cfa0334b75e3e1172b2
#
_entry.id   7bb9f72f6e917cfa0334b75e3e1172b2
#
_cell.length_a   1.000
_cell.length_b   1.000
_cell.length_c   1.000
_cell.angle_alpha   90.00
_cell.angle_beta   90.00
_cell.angle_gamma   90.00
#
_symmetry.space_group_name_H-M   'P 1'
#
loop_
_entity.id
_entity.type
_entity.pdbx_description
1 polymer ?
#
loop_
_entity_poly.entity_id
_entity_poly.type
_entity_poly.pdbx_seq_one_letter_code
_entity_poly.pdbx_strand_id
1 'polypeptide(L)'
;LTAGIAHEIQNPLNFVNNFSEVSKELLDEIKEEIGKGNMEDAMEIMNDVIQNLEKINHHGKRADAIVKGMLQHSRSSSGIKEPTDINALCDEYLRLSYHEIKEKDKSFNATMKTDFDTSIGNINIIPQDTGRVVLNLINNAFYAVDEKKKSGVEGYEPTVSISTKKIDNKVEIKVADNGNGISKKILDKIFQPFFTTKPTGQGTGLGLSLSYDIITKGHGGEIKVETQLGEGTTFIIQLPT
;
A
#
# COMPACT_ATOMS: atom_id res chain seq x y z
N LEU A 1 4.55 -8.78 17.07
CA LEU A 1 4.76 -8.28 15.68
C LEU A 1 5.88 -9.04 14.97
N THR A 2 7.06 -9.24 15.60
CA THR A 2 8.22 -9.93 15.00
C THR A 2 7.94 -11.36 14.56
N ALA A 3 7.23 -12.16 15.37
CA ALA A 3 6.88 -13.54 15.03
C ALA A 3 5.92 -13.63 13.81
N GLY A 4 4.97 -12.70 13.71
CA GLY A 4 4.05 -12.63 12.56
C GLY A 4 4.77 -12.26 11.26
N ILE A 5 5.74 -11.32 11.32
CA ILE A 5 6.54 -10.91 10.18
C ILE A 5 7.41 -12.07 9.67
N ALA A 6 8.07 -12.79 10.58
CA ALA A 6 8.89 -13.95 10.22
C ALA A 6 8.05 -15.00 9.48
N HIS A 7 6.86 -15.29 9.95
CA HIS A 7 5.92 -16.23 9.32
C HIS A 7 5.46 -15.75 7.93
N GLU A 8 5.16 -14.46 7.78
CA GLU A 8 4.75 -13.87 6.49
C GLU A 8 5.88 -13.83 5.46
N ILE A 9 7.15 -13.75 5.89
CA ILE A 9 8.31 -13.88 4.99
C ILE A 9 8.57 -15.34 4.65
N GLN A 10 8.46 -16.24 5.62
CA GLN A 10 8.68 -17.68 5.39
C GLN A 10 7.71 -18.26 4.37
N ASN A 11 6.45 -17.83 4.38
CA ASN A 11 5.44 -18.34 3.45
C ASN A 11 5.85 -18.19 1.97
N PRO A 12 6.13 -16.99 1.44
CA PRO A 12 6.56 -16.86 0.05
C PRO A 12 7.93 -17.51 -0.21
N LEU A 13 8.86 -17.55 0.75
CA LEU A 13 10.14 -18.23 0.59
C LEU A 13 9.98 -19.74 0.47
N ASN A 14 9.06 -20.36 1.20
CA ASN A 14 8.75 -21.78 1.05
C ASN A 14 8.26 -22.09 -0.37
N PHE A 15 7.41 -21.23 -0.96
CA PHE A 15 6.99 -21.41 -2.36
C PHE A 15 8.16 -21.25 -3.35
N VAL A 16 9.06 -20.26 -3.13
CA VAL A 16 10.27 -20.10 -3.96
C VAL A 16 11.11 -21.37 -3.92
N ASN A 17 11.37 -21.92 -2.73
CA ASN A 17 12.17 -23.13 -2.56
C ASN A 17 11.50 -24.32 -3.23
N ASN A 18 10.20 -24.58 -2.98
CA ASN A 18 9.49 -25.71 -3.55
C ASN A 18 9.45 -25.68 -5.08
N PHE A 19 9.12 -24.52 -5.68
CA PHE A 19 9.11 -24.39 -7.13
C PHE A 19 10.51 -24.49 -7.74
N SER A 20 11.55 -24.08 -7.01
CA SER A 20 12.95 -24.24 -7.45
C SER A 20 13.37 -25.72 -7.47
N GLU A 21 12.99 -26.50 -6.44
CA GLU A 21 13.27 -27.94 -6.36
C GLU A 21 12.55 -28.68 -7.48
N VAL A 22 11.24 -28.45 -7.65
CA VAL A 22 10.46 -29.06 -8.73
C VAL A 22 11.02 -28.69 -10.12
N SER A 23 11.42 -27.43 -10.32
CA SER A 23 12.02 -27.02 -11.60
C SER A 23 13.32 -27.72 -11.88
N LYS A 24 14.13 -28.03 -10.86
CA LYS A 24 15.35 -28.81 -11.02
C LYS A 24 15.05 -30.26 -11.45
N GLU A 25 14.07 -30.91 -10.83
CA GLU A 25 13.63 -32.25 -11.20
C GLU A 25 13.14 -32.30 -12.66
N LEU A 26 12.29 -31.33 -13.06
CA LEU A 26 11.80 -31.20 -14.43
C LEU A 26 12.92 -30.96 -15.45
N LEU A 27 13.98 -30.22 -15.09
CA LEU A 27 15.14 -30.03 -15.97
C LEU A 27 15.93 -31.31 -16.17
N ASP A 28 15.99 -32.21 -15.19
CA ASP A 28 16.64 -33.51 -15.34
C ASP A 28 15.77 -34.42 -16.20
N GLU A 29 14.44 -34.38 -16.06
CA GLU A 29 13.50 -35.10 -16.93
C GLU A 29 13.59 -34.64 -18.39
N ILE A 30 13.67 -33.32 -18.65
CA ILE A 30 13.89 -32.78 -20.00
C ILE A 30 15.16 -33.38 -20.64
N LYS A 31 16.26 -33.50 -19.89
CA LYS A 31 17.50 -34.10 -20.40
C LYS A 31 17.30 -35.57 -20.80
N GLU A 32 16.52 -36.32 -20.00
CA GLU A 32 16.21 -37.72 -20.31
C GLU A 32 15.36 -37.83 -21.57
N GLU A 33 14.31 -37.00 -21.71
CA GLU A 33 13.42 -37.07 -22.90
C GLU A 33 14.15 -36.64 -24.18
N ILE A 34 15.04 -35.64 -24.11
CA ILE A 34 15.91 -35.27 -25.21
C ILE A 34 16.84 -36.45 -25.58
N GLY A 35 17.41 -37.15 -24.57
CA GLY A 35 18.27 -38.30 -24.77
C GLY A 35 17.55 -39.50 -25.45
N LYS A 36 16.23 -39.64 -25.23
CA LYS A 36 15.37 -40.63 -25.87
C LYS A 36 14.86 -40.22 -27.26
N GLY A 37 15.06 -38.94 -27.66
CA GLY A 37 14.54 -38.35 -28.90
C GLY A 37 13.09 -37.85 -28.81
N ASN A 38 12.50 -37.76 -27.61
CA ASN A 38 11.13 -37.36 -27.36
C ASN A 38 11.06 -35.83 -27.24
N MET A 39 11.25 -35.11 -28.33
CA MET A 39 11.33 -33.64 -28.32
C MET A 39 9.99 -32.95 -27.93
N GLU A 40 8.85 -33.57 -28.26
CA GLU A 40 7.53 -33.02 -27.95
C GLU A 40 7.28 -33.06 -26.45
N ASP A 41 7.56 -34.15 -25.77
CA ASP A 41 7.44 -34.31 -24.32
C ASP A 41 8.42 -33.35 -23.59
N ALA A 42 9.66 -33.23 -24.07
CA ALA A 42 10.64 -32.31 -23.53
C ALA A 42 10.17 -30.85 -23.62
N MET A 43 9.49 -30.45 -24.70
CA MET A 43 8.93 -29.11 -24.87
C MET A 43 7.74 -28.84 -23.91
N GLU A 44 6.90 -29.87 -23.67
CA GLU A 44 5.80 -29.75 -22.69
C GLU A 44 6.34 -29.52 -21.26
N ILE A 45 7.31 -30.33 -20.84
CA ILE A 45 7.96 -30.20 -19.54
C ILE A 45 8.67 -28.81 -19.41
N MET A 46 9.27 -28.29 -20.48
CA MET A 46 9.89 -26.98 -20.50
C MET A 46 8.88 -25.85 -20.20
N ASN A 47 7.63 -25.99 -20.69
CA ASN A 47 6.58 -25.01 -20.36
C ASN A 47 6.23 -25.03 -18.87
N ASP A 48 6.26 -26.18 -18.22
CA ASP A 48 6.06 -26.30 -16.79
C ASP A 48 7.19 -25.61 -15.98
N VAL A 49 8.44 -25.76 -16.45
CA VAL A 49 9.58 -25.04 -15.86
C VAL A 49 9.38 -23.52 -15.99
N ILE A 50 8.93 -23.02 -17.15
CA ILE A 50 8.65 -21.60 -17.35
C ILE A 50 7.58 -21.12 -16.38
N GLN A 51 6.49 -21.86 -16.22
CA GLN A 51 5.43 -21.51 -15.26
C GLN A 51 5.94 -21.48 -13.80
N ASN A 52 6.80 -22.44 -13.43
CA ASN A 52 7.41 -22.47 -12.11
C ASN A 52 8.32 -21.26 -11.86
N LEU A 53 9.11 -20.85 -12.87
CA LEU A 53 9.94 -19.63 -12.79
C LEU A 53 9.11 -18.36 -12.61
N GLU A 54 7.93 -18.28 -13.25
CA GLU A 54 6.99 -17.17 -13.04
C GLU A 54 6.47 -17.14 -11.59
N LYS A 55 6.14 -18.31 -11.02
CA LYS A 55 5.72 -18.43 -9.62
C LYS A 55 6.85 -18.06 -8.66
N ILE A 56 8.09 -18.50 -8.94
CA ILE A 56 9.28 -18.11 -8.16
C ILE A 56 9.45 -16.58 -8.14
N ASN A 57 9.39 -15.94 -9.31
CA ASN A 57 9.50 -14.48 -9.43
C ASN A 57 8.37 -13.77 -8.67
N HIS A 58 7.14 -14.26 -8.78
CA HIS A 58 5.97 -13.74 -8.08
C HIS A 58 6.15 -13.78 -6.55
N HIS A 59 6.53 -14.93 -6.01
CA HIS A 59 6.74 -15.09 -4.56
C HIS A 59 7.99 -14.36 -4.06
N GLY A 60 9.05 -14.28 -4.86
CA GLY A 60 10.23 -13.48 -4.57
C GLY A 60 9.90 -11.99 -4.42
N LYS A 61 9.13 -11.43 -5.35
CA LYS A 61 8.63 -10.04 -5.25
C LYS A 61 7.75 -9.80 -4.02
N ARG A 62 6.95 -10.81 -3.63
CA ARG A 62 6.15 -10.73 -2.40
C ARG A 62 7.02 -10.66 -1.15
N ALA A 63 8.04 -11.51 -1.05
CA ALA A 63 8.99 -11.49 0.08
C ALA A 63 9.73 -10.14 0.17
N ASP A 64 10.22 -9.61 -0.96
CA ASP A 64 10.87 -8.31 -1.05
C ASP A 64 9.96 -7.17 -0.57
N ALA A 65 8.69 -7.17 -1.00
CA ALA A 65 7.71 -6.18 -0.56
C ALA A 65 7.46 -6.21 0.95
N ILE A 66 7.39 -7.40 1.56
CA ILE A 66 7.23 -7.57 3.02
C ILE A 66 8.46 -7.02 3.75
N VAL A 67 9.67 -7.34 3.28
CA VAL A 67 10.92 -6.84 3.89
C VAL A 67 11.01 -5.31 3.77
N LYS A 68 10.71 -4.73 2.60
CA LYS A 68 10.67 -3.27 2.41
C LYS A 68 9.65 -2.60 3.34
N GLY A 69 8.45 -3.17 3.45
CA GLY A 69 7.43 -2.69 4.39
C GLY A 69 7.91 -2.75 5.85
N MET A 70 8.61 -3.83 6.24
CA MET A 70 9.20 -3.96 7.56
C MET A 70 10.29 -2.91 7.84
N LEU A 71 11.18 -2.66 6.88
CA LEU A 71 12.22 -1.65 7.01
C LEU A 71 11.63 -0.23 7.14
N GLN A 72 10.54 0.06 6.43
CA GLN A 72 9.80 1.30 6.61
C GLN A 72 9.16 1.39 8.00
N HIS A 73 8.68 0.26 8.53
CA HIS A 73 8.13 0.17 9.90
C HIS A 73 9.23 0.31 10.96
N SER A 74 10.42 -0.25 10.72
CA SER A 74 11.57 -0.27 11.65
C SER A 74 12.35 1.04 11.71
N ARG A 75 12.15 1.96 10.75
CA ARG A 75 12.75 3.29 10.85
C ARG A 75 12.11 4.00 12.04
N SER A 76 12.82 3.97 13.17
CA SER A 76 12.45 4.69 14.36
C SER A 76 12.37 6.19 14.03
N SER A 77 11.19 6.78 14.18
CA SER A 77 11.08 8.23 14.30
C SER A 77 11.85 8.66 15.55
N SER A 78 12.24 9.91 15.62
CA SER A 78 12.85 10.47 16.84
C SER A 78 11.94 10.31 18.07
N GLY A 79 10.66 10.00 17.86
CA GLY A 79 9.63 9.95 18.91
C GLY A 79 9.36 11.30 19.57
N ILE A 80 10.02 12.35 19.10
CA ILE A 80 9.92 13.69 19.69
C ILE A 80 8.79 14.43 18.99
N LYS A 81 7.84 14.90 19.79
CA LYS A 81 6.79 15.80 19.32
C LYS A 81 7.35 17.22 19.23
N GLU A 82 7.06 17.88 18.13
CA GLU A 82 7.46 19.28 17.90
C GLU A 82 6.33 20.09 17.28
N PRO A 83 6.31 21.42 17.50
CA PRO A 83 5.31 22.30 16.91
C PRO A 83 5.41 22.25 15.38
N THR A 84 4.36 21.78 14.73
CA THR A 84 4.35 21.52 13.28
C THR A 84 3.11 22.13 12.64
N ASP A 85 3.30 22.81 11.52
CA ASP A 85 2.21 23.25 10.64
C ASP A 85 1.65 22.05 9.87
N ILE A 86 0.47 21.61 10.29
CA ILE A 86 -0.17 20.43 9.70
C ILE A 86 -0.66 20.69 8.26
N ASN A 87 -1.03 21.93 7.94
CA ASN A 87 -1.47 22.30 6.61
C ASN A 87 -0.33 22.21 5.59
N ALA A 88 0.82 22.78 5.96
CA ALA A 88 2.03 22.72 5.15
C ALA A 88 2.48 21.27 4.95
N LEU A 89 2.48 20.46 6.01
CA LEU A 89 2.82 19.03 5.94
C LEU A 89 1.88 18.28 5.01
N CYS A 90 0.59 18.50 5.09
CA CYS A 90 -0.40 17.84 4.22
C CYS A 90 -0.22 18.23 2.74
N ASP A 91 0.00 19.49 2.45
CA ASP A 91 0.22 19.98 1.07
C ASP A 91 1.52 19.42 0.48
N GLU A 92 2.60 19.40 1.27
CA GLU A 92 3.89 18.83 0.85
C GLU A 92 3.75 17.35 0.45
N TYR A 93 3.15 16.52 1.31
CA TYR A 93 3.00 15.09 1.02
C TYR A 93 2.02 14.80 -0.11
N LEU A 94 0.99 15.64 -0.31
CA LEU A 94 0.09 15.51 -1.47
C LEU A 94 0.86 15.73 -2.77
N ARG A 95 1.66 16.79 -2.84
CA ARG A 95 2.48 17.09 -4.02
C ARG A 95 3.55 16.04 -4.26
N LEU A 96 4.25 15.61 -3.20
CA LEU A 96 5.29 14.58 -3.28
C LEU A 96 4.73 13.28 -3.85
N SER A 97 3.62 12.79 -3.29
CA SER A 97 2.95 11.57 -3.76
C SER A 97 2.52 11.67 -5.22
N TYR A 98 1.91 12.79 -5.62
CA TYR A 98 1.51 12.99 -7.01
C TYR A 98 2.69 12.96 -7.98
N HIS A 99 3.80 13.65 -7.63
CA HIS A 99 5.02 13.67 -8.44
C HIS A 99 5.62 12.28 -8.59
N GLU A 100 5.74 11.51 -7.51
CA GLU A 100 6.27 10.15 -7.55
C GLU A 100 5.48 9.23 -8.48
N ILE A 101 4.14 9.34 -8.46
CA ILE A 101 3.28 8.54 -9.34
C ILE A 101 3.44 9.00 -10.79
N LYS A 102 3.47 10.31 -11.02
CA LYS A 102 3.63 10.90 -12.36
C LYS A 102 4.98 10.58 -13.01
N GLU A 103 6.04 10.42 -12.21
CA GLU A 103 7.35 9.98 -12.69
C GLU A 103 7.33 8.50 -13.14
N LYS A 104 6.60 7.64 -12.41
CA LYS A 104 6.46 6.22 -12.73
C LYS A 104 5.52 5.96 -13.90
N ASP A 105 4.45 6.73 -13.97
CA ASP A 105 3.43 6.66 -15.03
C ASP A 105 3.07 8.06 -15.51
N LYS A 106 3.65 8.46 -16.64
CA LYS A 106 3.42 9.78 -17.23
C LYS A 106 1.98 9.98 -17.72
N SER A 107 1.23 8.90 -17.92
CA SER A 107 -0.18 8.94 -18.33
C SER A 107 -1.12 9.18 -17.14
N PHE A 108 -0.66 8.93 -15.91
CA PHE A 108 -1.45 9.17 -14.72
C PHE A 108 -1.86 10.63 -14.61
N ASN A 109 -3.14 10.88 -14.34
CA ASN A 109 -3.66 12.22 -14.10
C ASN A 109 -4.83 12.17 -13.12
N ALA A 110 -4.76 12.99 -12.08
CA ALA A 110 -5.81 13.16 -11.09
C ALA A 110 -5.91 14.63 -10.66
N THR A 111 -7.12 15.09 -10.40
CA THR A 111 -7.37 16.41 -9.81
C THR A 111 -7.06 16.34 -8.32
N MET A 112 -6.20 17.24 -7.84
CA MET A 112 -5.91 17.42 -6.43
C MET A 112 -6.71 18.60 -5.89
N LYS A 113 -7.43 18.42 -4.77
CA LYS A 113 -8.17 19.47 -4.08
C LYS A 113 -7.67 19.61 -2.65
N THR A 114 -7.52 20.84 -2.20
CA THR A 114 -7.12 21.15 -0.81
C THR A 114 -8.10 22.12 -0.18
N ASP A 115 -8.44 21.88 1.10
CA ASP A 115 -9.28 22.78 1.91
C ASP A 115 -8.70 22.81 3.33
N PHE A 116 -7.84 23.81 3.58
CA PHE A 116 -7.07 23.90 4.81
C PHE A 116 -7.61 25.01 5.72
N ASP A 117 -7.94 24.62 6.96
CA ASP A 117 -8.31 25.56 8.02
C ASP A 117 -7.08 26.31 8.55
N THR A 118 -6.96 27.57 8.17
CA THR A 118 -5.82 28.43 8.55
C THR A 118 -5.80 28.80 10.04
N SER A 119 -6.87 28.51 10.78
CA SER A 119 -6.95 28.81 12.22
C SER A 119 -6.26 27.76 13.10
N ILE A 120 -5.78 26.64 12.54
CA ILE A 120 -5.18 25.54 13.32
C ILE A 120 -3.87 25.99 13.99
N GLY A 121 -3.01 26.68 13.25
CA GLY A 121 -1.64 26.98 13.71
C GLY A 121 -0.77 25.71 13.82
N ASN A 122 0.28 25.79 14.66
CA ASN A 122 1.15 24.66 14.92
C ASN A 122 0.56 23.74 15.98
N ILE A 123 0.65 22.43 15.76
CA ILE A 123 0.26 21.38 16.73
C ILE A 123 1.45 20.51 17.09
N ASN A 124 1.48 19.96 18.32
CA ASN A 124 2.56 19.14 18.82
C ASN A 124 2.39 17.69 18.33
N ILE A 125 3.08 17.34 17.26
CA ILE A 125 3.08 16.00 16.66
C ILE A 125 4.51 15.53 16.39
N ILE A 126 4.66 14.25 16.03
CA ILE A 126 5.90 13.71 15.47
C ILE A 126 5.79 13.86 13.94
N PRO A 127 6.47 14.84 13.30
CA PRO A 127 6.19 15.19 11.90
C PRO A 127 6.46 14.04 10.94
N GLN A 128 7.54 13.29 11.15
CA GLN A 128 7.92 12.17 10.31
C GLN A 128 6.87 11.05 10.34
N ASP A 129 6.32 10.76 11.51
CA ASP A 129 5.30 9.72 11.68
C ASP A 129 3.97 10.17 11.09
N THR A 130 3.54 11.40 11.38
CA THR A 130 2.31 11.96 10.82
C THR A 130 2.41 12.09 9.30
N GLY A 131 3.55 12.55 8.78
CA GLY A 131 3.80 12.61 7.33
C GLY A 131 3.73 11.25 6.66
N ARG A 132 4.27 10.21 7.30
CA ARG A 132 4.15 8.82 6.81
C ARG A 132 2.71 8.35 6.74
N VAL A 133 1.89 8.68 7.73
CA VAL A 133 0.46 8.36 7.72
C VAL A 133 -0.24 9.08 6.57
N VAL A 134 -0.05 10.39 6.45
CA VAL A 134 -0.65 11.22 5.38
C VAL A 134 -0.23 10.68 4.01
N LEU A 135 1.06 10.43 3.79
CA LEU A 135 1.58 9.87 2.53
C LEU A 135 0.93 8.52 2.20
N ASN A 136 0.81 7.63 3.18
CA ASN A 136 0.21 6.31 2.97
C ASN A 136 -1.28 6.42 2.57
N LEU A 137 -2.04 7.30 3.20
CA LEU A 137 -3.46 7.51 2.85
C LEU A 137 -3.60 8.13 1.47
N ILE A 138 -2.78 9.11 1.12
CA ILE A 138 -2.77 9.74 -0.21
C ILE A 138 -2.39 8.73 -1.29
N ASN A 139 -1.37 7.89 -1.07
CA ASN A 139 -0.98 6.85 -2.02
C ASN A 139 -2.08 5.80 -2.22
N ASN A 140 -2.86 5.48 -1.18
CA ASN A 140 -4.01 4.60 -1.32
C ASN A 140 -5.15 5.27 -2.10
N ALA A 141 -5.39 6.57 -1.88
CA ALA A 141 -6.37 7.36 -2.62
C ALA A 141 -6.03 7.44 -4.12
N PHE A 142 -4.78 7.77 -4.46
CA PHE A 142 -4.34 7.80 -5.86
C PHE A 142 -4.44 6.42 -6.53
N TYR A 143 -4.08 5.35 -5.82
CA TYR A 143 -4.26 4.00 -6.33
C TYR A 143 -5.73 3.69 -6.63
N ALA A 144 -6.65 4.03 -5.72
CA ALA A 144 -8.07 3.76 -5.88
C ALA A 144 -8.69 4.49 -7.08
N VAL A 145 -8.30 5.75 -7.31
CA VAL A 145 -8.79 6.53 -8.45
C VAL A 145 -8.18 6.07 -9.76
N ASP A 146 -6.92 5.62 -9.77
CA ASP A 146 -6.25 5.07 -10.94
C ASP A 146 -6.90 3.76 -11.39
N GLU A 147 -7.17 2.85 -10.46
CA GLU A 147 -7.85 1.58 -10.74
C GLU A 147 -9.27 1.81 -11.29
N LYS A 148 -10.01 2.78 -10.75
CA LYS A 148 -11.34 3.13 -11.28
C LYS A 148 -11.25 3.74 -12.68
N LYS A 149 -10.23 4.57 -12.97
CA LYS A 149 -10.00 5.11 -14.29
C LYS A 149 -9.69 4.02 -15.31
N LYS A 150 -8.84 3.05 -14.93
CA LYS A 150 -8.49 1.89 -15.77
C LYS A 150 -9.68 0.99 -16.08
N SER A 151 -10.70 0.98 -15.22
CA SER A 151 -11.93 0.22 -15.49
C SER A 151 -12.82 0.82 -16.58
N GLY A 152 -12.47 1.99 -17.13
CA GLY A 152 -13.13 2.59 -18.30
C GLY A 152 -14.47 3.25 -18.02
N VAL A 153 -14.72 3.73 -16.81
CA VAL A 153 -15.94 4.46 -16.46
C VAL A 153 -15.99 5.76 -17.26
N GLU A 154 -17.00 5.88 -18.11
CA GLU A 154 -17.19 7.07 -18.97
C GLU A 154 -17.44 8.33 -18.12
N GLY A 155 -16.78 9.45 -18.50
CA GLY A 155 -16.91 10.72 -17.79
C GLY A 155 -16.27 10.76 -16.40
N TYR A 156 -15.54 9.73 -15.98
CA TYR A 156 -14.89 9.69 -14.68
C TYR A 156 -13.63 10.55 -14.64
N GLU A 157 -13.60 11.51 -13.72
CA GLU A 157 -12.44 12.36 -13.44
C GLU A 157 -11.82 11.97 -12.08
N PRO A 158 -10.64 11.31 -12.06
CA PRO A 158 -9.93 10.98 -10.84
C PRO A 158 -9.73 12.20 -9.96
N THR A 159 -10.19 12.14 -8.72
CA THR A 159 -10.05 13.25 -7.77
C THR A 159 -9.63 12.73 -6.41
N VAL A 160 -8.58 13.36 -5.87
CA VAL A 160 -8.12 13.15 -4.48
C VAL A 160 -8.16 14.50 -3.78
N SER A 161 -8.72 14.52 -2.59
CA SER A 161 -8.80 15.74 -1.77
C SER A 161 -8.20 15.52 -0.40
N ILE A 162 -7.58 16.57 0.13
CA ILE A 162 -7.12 16.62 1.51
C ILE A 162 -7.65 17.89 2.17
N SER A 163 -8.20 17.74 3.37
CA SER A 163 -8.69 18.88 4.14
C SER A 163 -8.30 18.77 5.60
N THR A 164 -8.22 19.91 6.25
CA THR A 164 -7.96 20.02 7.69
C THR A 164 -9.01 20.86 8.35
N LYS A 165 -9.34 20.57 9.59
CA LYS A 165 -10.30 21.35 10.36
C LYS A 165 -9.96 21.30 11.84
N LYS A 166 -10.03 22.44 12.51
CA LYS A 166 -9.98 22.50 13.98
C LYS A 166 -11.36 22.20 14.55
N ILE A 167 -11.44 21.21 15.44
CA ILE A 167 -12.67 20.79 16.11
C ILE A 167 -12.37 20.71 17.61
N ASP A 168 -12.79 21.69 18.35
CA ASP A 168 -12.52 21.82 19.80
C ASP A 168 -11.01 21.69 20.11
N ASN A 169 -10.62 20.66 20.86
CA ASN A 169 -9.23 20.35 21.24
C ASN A 169 -8.59 19.30 20.31
N LYS A 170 -9.08 19.19 19.08
CA LYS A 170 -8.54 18.25 18.08
C LYS A 170 -8.35 18.92 16.73
N VAL A 171 -7.44 18.38 15.96
CA VAL A 171 -7.33 18.66 14.54
C VAL A 171 -7.78 17.43 13.77
N GLU A 172 -8.70 17.63 12.84
CA GLU A 172 -9.15 16.62 11.91
C GLU A 172 -8.45 16.80 10.57
N ILE A 173 -7.91 15.70 10.03
CA ILE A 173 -7.35 15.62 8.68
C ILE A 173 -8.18 14.61 7.92
N LYS A 174 -8.70 15.00 6.75
CA LYS A 174 -9.41 14.10 5.85
C LYS A 174 -8.64 13.91 4.57
N VAL A 175 -8.47 12.66 4.16
CA VAL A 175 -7.99 12.27 2.83
C VAL A 175 -9.12 11.54 2.15
N ALA A 176 -9.67 12.12 1.09
CA ALA A 176 -10.79 11.55 0.37
C ALA A 176 -10.46 11.31 -1.12
N ASP A 177 -11.00 10.24 -1.66
CA ASP A 177 -10.94 9.87 -3.06
C ASP A 177 -12.33 9.58 -3.61
N ASN A 178 -12.49 9.69 -4.92
CA ASN A 178 -13.69 9.27 -5.63
C ASN A 178 -13.50 7.92 -6.37
N GLY A 179 -12.63 7.06 -5.84
CA GLY A 179 -12.30 5.75 -6.39
C GLY A 179 -13.41 4.71 -6.26
N ASN A 180 -13.03 3.44 -6.20
CA ASN A 180 -13.99 2.32 -6.15
C ASN A 180 -14.65 2.13 -4.79
N GLY A 181 -14.19 2.81 -3.74
CA GLY A 181 -14.63 2.56 -2.38
C GLY A 181 -14.18 1.20 -1.83
N ILE A 182 -14.55 0.92 -0.59
CA ILE A 182 -14.18 -0.31 0.12
C ILE A 182 -15.45 -1.12 0.43
N SER A 183 -15.43 -2.41 0.09
CA SER A 183 -16.54 -3.31 0.39
C SER A 183 -16.72 -3.50 1.91
N LYS A 184 -17.95 -3.49 2.39
CA LYS A 184 -18.29 -3.76 3.80
C LYS A 184 -17.70 -5.08 4.31
N LYS A 185 -17.55 -6.09 3.44
CA LYS A 185 -17.01 -7.41 3.79
C LYS A 185 -15.57 -7.40 4.29
N ILE A 186 -14.79 -6.37 3.92
CA ILE A 186 -13.38 -6.27 4.27
C ILE A 186 -13.07 -5.08 5.18
N LEU A 187 -14.06 -4.24 5.48
CA LEU A 187 -13.88 -3.00 6.23
C LEU A 187 -13.24 -3.24 7.60
N ASP A 188 -13.64 -4.31 8.29
CA ASP A 188 -13.09 -4.70 9.61
C ASP A 188 -11.64 -5.24 9.52
N LYS A 189 -11.15 -5.51 8.32
CA LYS A 189 -9.83 -6.11 8.08
C LYS A 189 -8.80 -5.12 7.58
N ILE A 190 -9.19 -3.94 7.09
CA ILE A 190 -8.29 -3.01 6.41
C ILE A 190 -7.12 -2.51 7.28
N PHE A 191 -7.30 -2.51 8.61
CA PHE A 191 -6.26 -2.15 9.58
C PHE A 191 -5.47 -3.35 10.12
N GLN A 192 -5.78 -4.57 9.67
CA GLN A 192 -5.01 -5.75 10.05
C GLN A 192 -3.65 -5.76 9.32
N PRO A 193 -2.56 -6.08 10.00
CA PRO A 193 -1.26 -6.23 9.35
C PRO A 193 -1.32 -7.23 8.20
N PHE A 194 -0.62 -6.92 7.10
CA PHE A 194 -0.52 -7.72 5.87
C PHE A 194 -1.81 -7.86 5.06
N PHE A 195 -2.91 -7.28 5.50
CA PHE A 195 -4.13 -7.28 4.70
C PHE A 195 -4.01 -6.31 3.52
N THR A 196 -4.21 -6.82 2.31
CA THR A 196 -4.21 -6.03 1.08
C THR A 196 -5.15 -6.62 0.04
N THR A 197 -5.79 -5.75 -0.73
CA THR A 197 -6.56 -6.11 -1.93
C THR A 197 -5.79 -5.80 -3.22
N LYS A 198 -4.61 -5.20 -3.11
CA LYS A 198 -3.75 -4.90 -4.26
C LYS A 198 -3.11 -6.20 -4.78
N PRO A 199 -2.83 -6.29 -6.08
CA PRO A 199 -2.11 -7.42 -6.65
C PRO A 199 -0.79 -7.68 -5.92
N THR A 200 -0.35 -8.93 -5.93
CA THR A 200 0.90 -9.35 -5.29
C THR A 200 2.08 -8.53 -5.80
N GLY A 201 2.88 -8.03 -4.87
CA GLY A 201 4.03 -7.14 -5.16
C GLY A 201 3.69 -5.64 -5.28
N GLN A 202 2.41 -5.26 -5.29
CA GLN A 202 1.98 -3.85 -5.33
C GLN A 202 1.50 -3.32 -3.97
N GLY A 203 1.20 -4.20 -3.03
CA GLY A 203 0.77 -3.84 -1.69
C GLY A 203 1.43 -4.70 -0.62
N THR A 204 1.99 -4.07 0.42
CA THR A 204 2.57 -4.77 1.57
C THR A 204 1.54 -5.17 2.61
N GLY A 205 0.36 -4.55 2.58
CA GLY A 205 -0.66 -4.71 3.63
C GLY A 205 -0.27 -4.12 4.99
N LEU A 206 0.85 -3.39 5.07
CA LEU A 206 1.33 -2.81 6.33
C LEU A 206 0.99 -1.33 6.49
N GLY A 207 0.67 -0.63 5.41
CA GLY A 207 0.46 0.81 5.44
C GLY A 207 -0.64 1.26 6.39
N LEU A 208 -1.85 0.71 6.26
CA LEU A 208 -2.98 1.11 7.10
C LEU A 208 -2.83 0.64 8.56
N SER A 209 -2.30 -0.55 8.81
CA SER A 209 -2.04 -1.02 10.18
C SER A 209 -1.00 -0.15 10.89
N LEU A 210 0.06 0.27 10.18
CA LEU A 210 1.05 1.21 10.70
C LEU A 210 0.43 2.59 10.95
N SER A 211 -0.39 3.09 10.01
CA SER A 211 -1.10 4.36 10.20
C SER A 211 -1.97 4.34 11.44
N TYR A 212 -2.68 3.24 11.67
CA TYR A 212 -3.50 3.04 12.87
C TYR A 212 -2.65 3.09 14.15
N ASP A 213 -1.53 2.37 14.20
CA ASP A 213 -0.65 2.34 15.36
C ASP A 213 0.00 3.72 15.63
N ILE A 214 0.47 4.41 14.60
CA ILE A 214 1.05 5.75 14.72
C ILE A 214 0.04 6.73 15.31
N ILE A 215 -1.17 6.77 14.77
CA ILE A 215 -2.19 7.72 15.21
C ILE A 215 -2.69 7.38 16.61
N THR A 216 -3.04 6.12 16.87
CA THR A 216 -3.67 5.73 18.14
C THR A 216 -2.67 5.61 19.27
N LYS A 217 -1.56 4.87 19.06
CA LYS A 217 -0.56 4.61 20.10
C LYS A 217 0.49 5.71 20.21
N GLY A 218 0.91 6.29 19.07
CA GLY A 218 1.94 7.31 19.04
C GLY A 218 1.43 8.70 19.40
N HIS A 219 0.24 9.06 18.95
CA HIS A 219 -0.31 10.40 19.12
C HIS A 219 -1.54 10.48 20.05
N GLY A 220 -2.12 9.33 20.45
CA GLY A 220 -3.36 9.30 21.23
C GLY A 220 -4.58 9.80 20.45
N GLY A 221 -4.49 9.75 19.13
CA GLY A 221 -5.54 10.17 18.22
C GLY A 221 -6.47 9.03 17.79
N GLU A 222 -7.27 9.29 16.77
CA GLU A 222 -8.22 8.34 16.20
C GLU A 222 -8.11 8.35 14.69
N ILE A 223 -8.29 7.18 14.05
CA ILE A 223 -8.43 7.05 12.60
C ILE A 223 -9.74 6.34 12.29
N LYS A 224 -10.53 6.94 11.39
CA LYS A 224 -11.81 6.42 10.91
C LYS A 224 -11.82 6.30 9.41
N VAL A 225 -12.75 5.54 8.88
CA VAL A 225 -12.99 5.39 7.45
C VAL A 225 -14.49 5.50 7.17
N GLU A 226 -14.82 6.34 6.21
CA GLU A 226 -16.14 6.46 5.60
C GLU A 226 -16.01 6.06 4.14
N THR A 227 -16.83 5.13 3.67
CA THR A 227 -16.70 4.61 2.31
C THR A 227 -18.03 4.13 1.77
N GLN A 228 -18.21 4.32 0.46
CA GLN A 228 -19.33 3.79 -0.29
C GLN A 228 -18.80 3.14 -1.57
N LEU A 229 -19.18 1.88 -1.79
CA LEU A 229 -18.73 1.11 -2.95
C LEU A 229 -19.18 1.81 -4.25
N GLY A 230 -18.23 2.03 -5.16
CA GLY A 230 -18.44 2.74 -6.41
C GLY A 230 -18.34 4.27 -6.31
N GLU A 231 -18.35 4.87 -5.12
CA GLU A 231 -18.32 6.33 -4.96
C GLU A 231 -16.96 6.84 -4.44
N GLY A 232 -16.32 6.09 -3.52
CA GLY A 232 -15.02 6.46 -3.00
C GLY A 232 -14.82 6.17 -1.52
N THR A 233 -13.71 6.67 -0.98
CA THR A 233 -13.32 6.49 0.43
C THR A 233 -12.81 7.80 1.02
N THR A 234 -13.16 8.03 2.28
CA THR A 234 -12.60 9.11 3.10
C THR A 234 -11.98 8.52 4.35
N PHE A 235 -10.66 8.69 4.51
CA PHE A 235 -9.99 8.43 5.77
C PHE A 235 -9.95 9.71 6.60
N ILE A 236 -10.28 9.59 7.87
CA ILE A 236 -10.40 10.70 8.82
C ILE A 236 -9.44 10.43 9.97
N ILE A 237 -8.48 11.32 10.17
CA ILE A 237 -7.55 11.31 11.29
C ILE A 237 -7.96 12.40 12.26
N GLN A 238 -8.01 12.12 13.55
CA GLN A 238 -8.20 13.12 14.60
C GLN A 238 -7.01 13.08 15.56
N LEU A 239 -6.32 14.20 15.67
CA LEU A 239 -5.17 14.38 16.55
C LEU A 239 -5.51 15.34 17.68
N PRO A 240 -5.15 15.06 18.94
CA PRO A 240 -5.28 16.02 20.03
C PRO A 240 -4.31 17.20 19.80
N THR A 241 -4.74 18.41 20.15
CA THR A 241 -3.94 19.65 20.08
C THR A 241 -3.25 19.96 21.40
#